data_0e8143514ab5259bcb35b2cbcfa5487f
#
_entry.id   0e8143514ab5259bcb35b2cbcfa5487f
#
_cell.length_a   1.000
_cell.length_b   1.000
_cell.length_c   1.000
_cell.angle_alpha   90.00
_cell.angle_beta   90.00
_cell.angle_gamma   90.00
#
_symmetry.space_group_name_H-M   'P 1'
#
loop_
_entity.id
_entity.type
_entity.pdbx_description
1 polymer ?
#
loop_
_entity_poly.entity_id
_entity_poly.type
_entity_poly.pdbx_seq_one_letter_code
_entity_poly.pdbx_strand_id
1 'polypeptide(L)'
;SLEKLVAREVYVGGKLLARAGNLLTPIAPAAGVTPPRDTLQIAPLRADDFILRVQGIRHGIARLRHIRGARFTQWGEVEVQVRDGIVQLPAGFSLIWVKHRHGRHQATPQIALLEGWGELRGAIATSYSHDSHNLVVLGRDANDMALAANQLIASGGGMALAQQGEILAHVAMPIAGMLSDLPAARSEERRV
;
A
#
# COMPACT_ATOMS: atom_id res chain seq x y z
N SER A 1 20.72 16.78 17.36
CA SER A 1 20.40 16.22 18.68
C SER A 1 19.75 14.86 18.51
N LEU A 2 20.32 13.84 19.13
CA LEU A 2 19.76 12.46 19.06
C LEU A 2 18.39 12.37 19.77
N GLU A 3 18.17 13.14 20.82
CA GLU A 3 16.88 13.18 21.53
C GLU A 3 15.73 13.74 20.68
N LYS A 4 16.02 14.70 19.80
CA LYS A 4 15.02 15.34 18.94
C LYS A 4 15.07 14.84 17.49
N LEU A 5 16.01 13.94 17.14
CA LEU A 5 16.26 13.44 15.78
C LEU A 5 16.37 14.58 14.73
N VAL A 6 16.93 15.73 15.14
CA VAL A 6 17.09 16.89 14.25
C VAL A 6 18.53 16.99 13.79
N ALA A 7 18.71 16.98 12.48
CA ALA A 7 19.98 17.28 11.85
C ALA A 7 20.30 18.79 12.01
N ARG A 8 21.40 19.14 12.66
CA ARG A 8 21.86 20.52 12.80
C ARG A 8 22.52 21.01 11.52
N GLU A 9 23.33 20.16 10.93
CA GLU A 9 24.07 20.45 9.69
C GLU A 9 24.10 19.20 8.82
N VAL A 10 24.03 19.38 7.51
CA VAL A 10 24.11 18.33 6.50
C VAL A 10 25.22 18.67 5.53
N TYR A 11 26.20 17.77 5.41
CA TYR A 11 27.32 17.90 4.49
C TYR A 11 27.23 16.84 3.40
N VAL A 12 27.49 17.25 2.16
CA VAL A 12 27.58 16.33 1.01
C VAL A 12 28.85 16.69 0.23
N GLY A 13 29.72 15.69 0.00
CA GLY A 13 31.01 15.93 -0.67
C GLY A 13 31.88 16.98 0.03
N GLY A 14 31.84 17.07 1.37
CA GLY A 14 32.59 18.05 2.16
C GLY A 14 32.00 19.48 2.17
N LYS A 15 30.89 19.70 1.46
CA LYS A 15 30.22 21.02 1.42
C LYS A 15 29.00 21.02 2.35
N LEU A 16 28.85 22.07 3.15
CA LEU A 16 27.67 22.29 3.96
C LEU A 16 26.49 22.66 3.06
N LEU A 17 25.47 21.81 2.99
CA LEU A 17 24.28 22.02 2.16
C LEU A 17 23.06 22.49 2.95
N ALA A 18 22.94 22.12 4.21
CA ALA A 18 21.81 22.55 5.03
C ALA A 18 22.23 22.80 6.47
N ARG A 19 21.58 23.75 7.12
CA ARG A 19 21.78 24.09 8.54
C ARG A 19 20.43 24.38 9.19
N ALA A 20 20.19 23.81 10.36
CA ALA A 20 18.97 24.00 11.15
C ALA A 20 17.67 23.82 10.33
N GLY A 21 17.61 22.80 9.47
CA GLY A 21 16.45 22.47 8.63
C GLY A 21 16.32 23.30 7.34
N ASN A 22 17.21 24.27 7.10
CA ASN A 22 17.17 25.10 5.90
C ASN A 22 18.27 24.73 4.91
N LEU A 23 17.92 24.59 3.62
CA LEU A 23 18.89 24.45 2.54
C LEU A 23 19.64 25.77 2.35
N LEU A 24 20.98 25.71 2.35
CA LEU A 24 21.84 26.86 2.09
C LEU A 24 22.13 27.08 0.60
N THR A 25 22.01 26.00 -0.17
CA THR A 25 22.19 26.03 -1.63
C THR A 25 21.04 25.22 -2.26
N PRO A 26 20.36 25.77 -3.27
CA PRO A 26 19.34 25.02 -4.01
C PRO A 26 19.97 23.75 -4.62
N ILE A 27 19.30 22.62 -4.47
CA ILE A 27 19.68 21.38 -5.15
C ILE A 27 19.08 21.45 -6.55
N ALA A 28 19.93 21.60 -7.56
CA ALA A 28 19.48 21.56 -8.94
C ALA A 28 19.02 20.13 -9.31
N PRO A 29 17.88 19.98 -10.00
CA PRO A 29 17.50 18.69 -10.57
C PRO A 29 18.60 18.15 -11.47
N ALA A 30 18.80 16.84 -11.48
CA ALA A 30 19.73 16.19 -12.40
C ALA A 30 19.28 16.47 -13.86
N ALA A 31 20.13 17.10 -14.64
CA ALA A 31 19.82 17.41 -16.03
C ALA A 31 19.72 16.13 -16.87
N GLY A 32 18.71 16.06 -17.76
CA GLY A 32 18.58 15.00 -18.77
C GLY A 32 18.00 13.68 -18.27
N VAL A 33 17.52 13.61 -17.01
CA VAL A 33 16.84 12.41 -16.49
C VAL A 33 15.34 12.63 -16.50
N THR A 34 14.62 11.88 -17.33
CA THR A 34 13.16 11.80 -17.25
C THR A 34 12.78 10.62 -16.35
N PRO A 35 12.19 10.88 -15.17
CA PRO A 35 11.81 9.80 -14.28
C PRO A 35 10.65 8.99 -14.87
N PRO A 36 10.63 7.65 -14.68
CA PRO A 36 9.54 6.82 -15.16
C PRO A 36 8.24 7.16 -14.42
N ARG A 37 7.17 7.35 -15.18
CA ARG A 37 5.80 7.56 -14.69
C ARG A 37 4.90 6.45 -15.23
N ASP A 38 3.66 6.42 -14.79
CA ASP A 38 2.64 5.46 -15.27
C ASP A 38 3.08 3.99 -15.13
N THR A 39 3.69 3.66 -14.01
CA THR A 39 4.17 2.31 -13.72
C THR A 39 3.10 1.38 -13.13
N LEU A 40 1.89 1.88 -12.89
CA LEU A 40 0.73 1.10 -12.47
C LEU A 40 -0.11 0.71 -13.70
N GLN A 41 0.28 -0.35 -14.36
CA GLN A 41 -0.41 -0.90 -15.53
C GLN A 41 -1.49 -1.89 -15.08
N ILE A 42 -2.46 -1.41 -14.31
CA ILE A 42 -3.58 -2.16 -13.74
C ILE A 42 -4.86 -1.45 -14.15
N ALA A 43 -5.81 -2.19 -14.74
CA ALA A 43 -7.15 -1.68 -14.99
C ALA A 43 -7.86 -1.36 -13.66
N PRO A 44 -8.84 -0.44 -13.66
CA PRO A 44 -9.63 -0.15 -12.48
C PRO A 44 -10.23 -1.41 -11.85
N LEU A 45 -10.11 -1.50 -10.53
CA LEU A 45 -10.53 -2.65 -9.73
C LEU A 45 -11.96 -2.44 -9.19
N ARG A 46 -12.66 -3.55 -8.97
CA ARG A 46 -14.01 -3.58 -8.40
C ARG A 46 -13.97 -4.26 -7.04
N ALA A 47 -14.98 -4.07 -6.23
CA ALA A 47 -15.12 -4.75 -4.94
C ALA A 47 -15.02 -6.28 -5.07
N ASP A 48 -15.52 -6.87 -6.16
CA ASP A 48 -15.45 -8.31 -6.40
C ASP A 48 -14.01 -8.85 -6.53
N ASP A 49 -13.05 -8.01 -6.94
CA ASP A 49 -11.62 -8.36 -7.01
C ASP A 49 -11.00 -8.61 -5.62
N PHE A 50 -11.66 -8.17 -4.56
CA PHE A 50 -11.19 -8.26 -3.17
C PHE A 50 -11.97 -9.28 -2.34
N ILE A 51 -12.73 -10.17 -2.98
CA ILE A 51 -13.48 -11.21 -2.28
C ILE A 51 -12.67 -12.51 -2.25
N LEU A 52 -12.37 -12.98 -1.05
CA LEU A 52 -11.72 -14.29 -0.85
C LEU A 52 -12.75 -15.41 -1.04
N ARG A 53 -12.56 -16.21 -2.09
CA ARG A 53 -13.43 -17.34 -2.45
C ARG A 53 -12.72 -18.68 -2.21
N VAL A 54 -13.49 -19.68 -1.81
CA VAL A 54 -13.01 -21.06 -1.64
C VAL A 54 -13.68 -21.95 -2.69
N GLN A 55 -12.86 -22.66 -3.46
CA GLN A 55 -13.38 -23.60 -4.44
C GLN A 55 -13.85 -24.89 -3.77
N GLY A 56 -14.94 -25.47 -4.28
CA GLY A 56 -15.46 -26.76 -3.82
C GLY A 56 -16.30 -26.73 -2.54
N ILE A 57 -16.35 -25.60 -1.82
CA ILE A 57 -17.17 -25.44 -0.61
C ILE A 57 -18.13 -24.27 -0.82
N ARG A 58 -19.42 -24.57 -0.99
CA ARG A 58 -20.42 -23.51 -1.11
C ARG A 58 -20.89 -22.98 0.25
N HIS A 59 -21.14 -23.88 1.20
CA HIS A 59 -21.51 -23.57 2.58
C HIS A 59 -20.80 -24.51 3.52
N GLY A 60 -20.33 -24.03 4.67
CA GLY A 60 -19.69 -24.84 5.69
C GLY A 60 -18.42 -24.23 6.26
N ILE A 61 -17.50 -25.07 6.68
CA ILE A 61 -16.24 -24.68 7.30
C ILE A 61 -15.10 -25.04 6.34
N ALA A 62 -14.19 -24.10 6.15
CA ALA A 62 -12.92 -24.32 5.46
C ALA A 62 -11.75 -24.06 6.41
N ARG A 63 -10.69 -24.86 6.30
CA ARG A 63 -9.43 -24.60 6.98
C ARG A 63 -8.50 -23.90 5.99
N LEU A 64 -8.09 -22.70 6.30
CA LEU A 64 -7.23 -21.86 5.47
C LEU A 64 -5.94 -21.52 6.17
N ARG A 65 -4.87 -21.42 5.39
CA ARG A 65 -3.63 -20.80 5.87
C ARG A 65 -3.81 -19.29 5.92
N HIS A 66 -3.18 -18.67 6.90
CA HIS A 66 -3.15 -17.22 7.03
C HIS A 66 -1.74 -16.70 7.33
N ILE A 67 -1.51 -15.44 7.04
CA ILE A 67 -0.28 -14.73 7.38
C ILE A 67 -0.43 -14.15 8.78
N ARG A 68 0.57 -14.36 9.64
CA ARG A 68 0.64 -13.83 10.99
C ARG A 68 1.80 -12.88 11.14
N GLY A 69 1.61 -11.89 12.01
CA GLY A 69 2.65 -10.97 12.44
C GLY A 69 2.97 -9.88 11.44
N ALA A 70 3.18 -8.68 11.99
CA ALA A 70 3.41 -7.48 11.20
C ALA A 70 4.86 -7.32 10.70
N ARG A 71 5.82 -8.01 11.30
CA ARG A 71 7.25 -7.77 11.03
C ARG A 71 7.93 -8.90 10.26
N PHE A 72 7.63 -10.13 10.60
CA PHE A 72 8.14 -11.31 9.92
C PHE A 72 6.96 -12.20 9.54
N THR A 73 6.90 -12.62 8.28
CA THR A 73 5.86 -13.52 7.81
C THR A 73 5.95 -14.86 8.52
N GLN A 74 4.92 -15.17 9.27
CA GLN A 74 4.68 -16.46 9.87
C GLN A 74 3.38 -17.03 9.29
N TRP A 75 3.27 -18.34 9.25
CA TRP A 75 2.06 -19.01 8.77
C TRP A 75 1.30 -19.61 9.94
N GLY A 76 -0.01 -19.43 9.92
CA GLY A 76 -0.95 -20.11 10.79
C GLY A 76 -2.04 -20.80 9.99
N GLU A 77 -2.93 -21.51 10.68
CA GLU A 77 -4.14 -22.09 10.13
C GLU A 77 -5.34 -21.60 10.93
N VAL A 78 -6.45 -21.34 10.24
CA VAL A 78 -7.70 -20.90 10.85
C VAL A 78 -8.88 -21.58 10.17
N GLU A 79 -9.88 -21.94 10.95
CA GLU A 79 -11.18 -22.39 10.43
C GLU A 79 -12.07 -21.17 10.20
N VAL A 80 -12.64 -21.08 9.01
CA VAL A 80 -13.49 -19.98 8.59
C VAL A 80 -14.84 -20.50 8.12
N GLN A 81 -15.90 -19.73 8.33
CA GLN A 81 -17.20 -19.98 7.74
C GLN A 81 -17.17 -19.57 6.27
N VAL A 82 -17.78 -20.39 5.42
CA VAL A 82 -17.97 -20.11 3.99
C VAL A 82 -19.48 -20.05 3.71
N ARG A 83 -19.91 -18.99 3.03
CA ARG A 83 -21.28 -18.81 2.54
C ARG A 83 -21.24 -18.42 1.07
N ASP A 84 -21.97 -19.16 0.24
CA ASP A 84 -21.97 -19.00 -1.23
C ASP A 84 -20.56 -18.98 -1.87
N GLY A 85 -19.66 -19.82 -1.32
CA GLY A 85 -18.27 -19.88 -1.77
C GLY A 85 -17.38 -18.73 -1.26
N ILE A 86 -17.92 -17.79 -0.48
CA ILE A 86 -17.23 -16.61 0.03
C ILE A 86 -16.85 -16.83 1.50
N VAL A 87 -15.59 -16.56 1.81
CA VAL A 87 -15.08 -16.60 3.19
C VAL A 87 -15.72 -15.48 4.01
N GLN A 88 -16.33 -15.85 5.12
CA GLN A 88 -16.77 -14.91 6.12
C GLN A 88 -15.57 -14.53 7.00
N LEU A 89 -15.14 -13.29 6.88
CA LEU A 89 -13.90 -12.85 7.53
C LEU A 89 -14.03 -12.86 9.05
N PRO A 90 -13.21 -13.66 9.78
CA PRO A 90 -13.29 -13.73 11.24
C PRO A 90 -12.93 -12.40 11.91
N ALA A 91 -13.35 -12.23 13.17
CA ALA A 91 -12.87 -11.14 14.00
C ALA A 91 -11.34 -11.18 14.15
N GLY A 92 -10.67 -10.04 14.17
CA GLY A 92 -9.21 -9.95 14.28
C GLY A 92 -8.43 -10.24 12.99
N PHE A 93 -9.12 -10.62 11.91
CA PHE A 93 -8.49 -10.83 10.60
C PHE A 93 -8.82 -9.71 9.62
N SER A 94 -7.89 -9.44 8.73
CA SER A 94 -8.05 -8.61 7.54
C SER A 94 -7.71 -9.43 6.30
N LEU A 95 -8.00 -8.88 5.12
CA LEU A 95 -7.50 -9.40 3.86
C LEU A 95 -6.23 -8.66 3.46
N ILE A 96 -5.27 -9.39 2.90
CA ILE A 96 -4.16 -8.85 2.14
C ILE A 96 -4.31 -9.27 0.68
N TRP A 97 -4.30 -8.30 -0.21
CA TRP A 97 -4.38 -8.51 -1.66
C TRP A 97 -3.15 -7.91 -2.32
N VAL A 98 -2.52 -8.68 -3.21
CA VAL A 98 -1.26 -8.28 -3.87
C VAL A 98 -1.37 -8.55 -5.36
N LYS A 99 -1.00 -7.56 -6.18
CA LYS A 99 -0.96 -7.68 -7.62
C LYS A 99 0.31 -7.05 -8.21
N HIS A 100 0.94 -7.78 -9.13
CA HIS A 100 1.99 -7.21 -9.99
C HIS A 100 1.45 -6.03 -10.79
N ARG A 101 2.16 -4.90 -10.77
CA ARG A 101 1.65 -3.63 -11.29
C ARG A 101 2.30 -3.11 -12.57
N HIS A 102 3.37 -3.73 -13.02
CA HIS A 102 4.19 -3.19 -14.13
C HIS A 102 3.73 -3.63 -15.53
N GLY A 103 2.67 -4.40 -15.67
CA GLY A 103 2.12 -4.83 -16.96
C GLY A 103 3.01 -5.77 -17.79
N ARG A 104 4.14 -6.22 -17.25
CA ARG A 104 5.10 -7.06 -18.01
C ARG A 104 4.58 -8.46 -18.29
N HIS A 105 3.64 -8.94 -17.51
CA HIS A 105 2.92 -10.20 -17.69
C HIS A 105 1.56 -10.11 -16.99
N GLN A 106 0.62 -10.90 -17.47
CA GLN A 106 -0.67 -11.05 -16.78
C GLN A 106 -0.45 -11.86 -15.51
N ALA A 107 -0.54 -11.20 -14.37
CA ALA A 107 -0.45 -11.84 -13.08
C ALA A 107 -1.84 -11.89 -12.43
N THR A 108 -2.25 -13.09 -12.01
CA THR A 108 -3.41 -13.26 -11.14
C THR A 108 -3.09 -12.65 -9.78
N PRO A 109 -3.95 -11.79 -9.23
CA PRO A 109 -3.75 -11.27 -7.89
C PRO A 109 -3.78 -12.40 -6.86
N GLN A 110 -3.01 -12.23 -5.80
CA GLN A 110 -3.03 -13.12 -4.65
C GLN A 110 -3.81 -12.45 -3.52
N ILE A 111 -4.67 -13.21 -2.87
CA ILE A 111 -5.46 -12.76 -1.73
C ILE A 111 -5.33 -13.77 -0.59
N ALA A 112 -5.15 -13.29 0.63
CA ALA A 112 -4.98 -14.13 1.81
C ALA A 112 -5.58 -13.47 3.05
N LEU A 113 -5.78 -14.28 4.08
CA LEU A 113 -6.10 -13.82 5.43
C LEU A 113 -4.84 -13.31 6.13
N LEU A 114 -4.97 -12.20 6.84
CA LEU A 114 -3.92 -11.57 7.62
C LEU A 114 -4.38 -11.38 9.06
N GLU A 115 -3.61 -11.90 10.01
CA GLU A 115 -3.83 -11.77 11.46
C GLU A 115 -2.82 -10.79 12.07
N GLY A 116 -3.21 -10.10 13.15
CA GLY A 116 -2.27 -9.34 13.99
C GLY A 116 -2.04 -7.89 13.58
N TRP A 117 -2.89 -7.35 12.71
CA TRP A 117 -2.87 -5.92 12.30
C TRP A 117 -3.93 -5.06 13.00
N GLY A 118 -4.52 -5.58 14.09
CA GLY A 118 -5.60 -4.92 14.82
C GLY A 118 -6.93 -4.91 14.06
N GLU A 119 -7.86 -4.09 14.52
CA GLU A 119 -9.16 -3.92 13.88
C GLU A 119 -9.09 -2.83 12.80
N LEU A 120 -8.74 -3.25 11.58
CA LEU A 120 -8.76 -2.37 10.43
C LEU A 120 -10.22 -2.08 10.03
N ARG A 121 -10.66 -0.83 10.13
CA ARG A 121 -12.04 -0.41 9.82
C ARG A 121 -12.21 0.16 8.42
N GLY A 122 -11.29 -0.02 7.55
CA GLY A 122 -11.31 0.47 6.18
C GLY A 122 -10.30 -0.29 5.36
N ALA A 123 -9.61 0.39 4.46
CA ALA A 123 -8.58 -0.19 3.63
C ALA A 123 -7.37 0.73 3.51
N ILE A 124 -6.20 0.12 3.41
CA ILE A 124 -4.93 0.78 3.12
C ILE A 124 -4.39 0.19 1.83
N ALA A 125 -4.03 1.04 0.87
CA ALA A 125 -3.34 0.63 -0.35
C ALA A 125 -1.95 1.27 -0.43
N THR A 126 -0.99 0.53 -0.98
CA THR A 126 0.35 1.05 -1.25
C THR A 126 0.97 0.42 -2.49
N SER A 127 1.65 1.24 -3.29
CA SER A 127 2.51 0.78 -4.39
C SER A 127 3.99 0.75 -4.00
N TYR A 128 4.33 1.24 -2.81
CA TYR A 128 5.70 1.25 -2.31
C TYR A 128 6.16 -0.17 -1.93
N SER A 129 5.32 -0.97 -1.29
CA SER A 129 5.52 -2.38 -0.90
C SER A 129 6.98 -2.83 -0.99
N HIS A 130 7.77 -2.53 0.03
CA HIS A 130 9.22 -2.72 0.04
C HIS A 130 9.63 -4.13 -0.42
N ASP A 131 10.67 -4.16 -1.20
CA ASP A 131 11.28 -5.20 -2.02
C ASP A 131 10.46 -5.59 -3.27
N SER A 132 9.17 -5.87 -3.19
CA SER A 132 8.40 -6.32 -4.36
C SER A 132 7.89 -5.18 -5.24
N HIS A 133 7.66 -4.01 -4.67
CA HIS A 133 7.05 -2.85 -5.29
C HIS A 133 5.77 -3.16 -6.08
N ASN A 134 5.01 -4.13 -5.60
CA ASN A 134 3.70 -4.48 -6.13
C ASN A 134 2.61 -3.55 -5.57
N LEU A 135 1.42 -3.57 -6.16
CA LEU A 135 0.25 -3.00 -5.51
C LEU A 135 -0.22 -3.95 -4.40
N VAL A 136 -0.20 -3.46 -3.17
CA VAL A 136 -0.67 -4.18 -1.98
C VAL A 136 -1.85 -3.43 -1.39
N VAL A 137 -2.91 -4.16 -1.07
CA VAL A 137 -4.11 -3.61 -0.43
C VAL A 137 -4.46 -4.46 0.78
N LEU A 138 -4.65 -3.79 1.90
CA LEU A 138 -5.07 -4.37 3.18
C LEU A 138 -6.44 -3.83 3.55
N GLY A 139 -7.37 -4.68 3.98
CA GLY A 139 -8.69 -4.18 4.36
C GLY A 139 -9.63 -5.28 4.80
N ARG A 140 -10.84 -4.85 5.22
CA ARG A 140 -11.96 -5.71 5.57
C ARG A 140 -13.20 -5.45 4.71
N ASP A 141 -13.33 -4.25 4.20
CA ASP A 141 -14.41 -3.87 3.29
C ASP A 141 -13.89 -3.83 1.84
N ALA A 142 -14.54 -4.59 0.96
CA ALA A 142 -14.14 -4.72 -0.43
C ALA A 142 -14.31 -3.43 -1.25
N ASN A 143 -15.29 -2.58 -0.90
CA ASN A 143 -15.49 -1.31 -1.58
C ASN A 143 -14.38 -0.32 -1.19
N ASP A 144 -14.03 -0.24 0.10
CA ASP A 144 -12.93 0.60 0.56
C ASP A 144 -11.59 0.12 -0.01
N MET A 145 -11.38 -1.21 -0.14
CA MET A 145 -10.20 -1.77 -0.78
C MET A 145 -10.11 -1.38 -2.26
N ALA A 146 -11.22 -1.45 -2.99
CA ALA A 146 -11.30 -1.00 -4.38
C ALA A 146 -11.06 0.51 -4.51
N LEU A 147 -11.66 1.31 -3.62
CA LEU A 147 -11.50 2.75 -3.60
C LEU A 147 -10.04 3.17 -3.37
N ALA A 148 -9.40 2.62 -2.32
CA ALA A 148 -8.00 2.91 -2.02
C ALA A 148 -7.05 2.50 -3.17
N ALA A 149 -7.27 1.30 -3.75
CA ALA A 149 -6.47 0.81 -4.87
C ALA A 149 -6.63 1.70 -6.12
N ASN A 150 -7.86 2.06 -6.48
CA ASN A 150 -8.14 2.91 -7.64
C ASN A 150 -7.60 4.33 -7.47
N GLN A 151 -7.56 4.86 -6.25
CA GLN A 151 -6.90 6.14 -5.96
C GLN A 151 -5.42 6.08 -6.35
N LEU A 152 -4.73 4.98 -6.07
CA LEU A 152 -3.32 4.82 -6.44
C LEU A 152 -3.13 4.59 -7.94
N ILE A 153 -4.04 3.85 -8.59
CA ILE A 153 -4.02 3.65 -10.05
C ILE A 153 -4.15 5.02 -10.74
N ALA A 154 -5.09 5.85 -10.29
CA ALA A 154 -5.32 7.18 -10.85
C ALA A 154 -4.16 8.16 -10.63
N SER A 155 -3.45 8.05 -9.48
CA SER A 155 -2.33 8.95 -9.14
C SER A 155 -0.95 8.47 -9.63
N GLY A 156 -0.87 7.30 -10.28
CA GLY A 156 0.39 6.71 -10.70
C GLY A 156 1.20 6.05 -9.58
N GLY A 157 0.59 5.86 -8.41
CA GLY A 157 1.15 5.22 -7.22
C GLY A 157 1.08 6.06 -5.96
N GLY A 158 1.50 5.47 -4.84
CA GLY A 158 1.52 6.13 -3.56
C GLY A 158 1.04 5.27 -2.40
N MET A 159 0.42 5.95 -1.43
CA MET A 159 -0.28 5.35 -0.30
C MET A 159 -1.67 5.99 -0.17
N ALA A 160 -2.69 5.20 0.09
CA ALA A 160 -4.05 5.70 0.29
C ALA A 160 -4.72 4.96 1.44
N LEU A 161 -5.52 5.69 2.21
CA LEU A 161 -6.40 5.18 3.25
C LEU A 161 -7.83 5.50 2.87
N ALA A 162 -8.68 4.47 2.81
CA ALA A 162 -10.11 4.62 2.56
C ALA A 162 -10.93 4.03 3.70
N GLN A 163 -12.05 4.66 4.01
CA GLN A 163 -13.02 4.16 4.99
C GLN A 163 -14.42 4.69 4.66
N GLN A 164 -15.41 3.81 4.72
CA GLN A 164 -16.84 4.14 4.51
C GLN A 164 -17.11 4.85 3.17
N GLY A 165 -16.39 4.46 2.11
CA GLY A 165 -16.55 5.05 0.78
C GLY A 165 -15.85 6.39 0.57
N GLU A 166 -14.98 6.81 1.50
CA GLU A 166 -14.24 8.06 1.42
C GLU A 166 -12.73 7.82 1.50
N ILE A 167 -11.94 8.62 0.77
CA ILE A 167 -10.49 8.67 0.91
C ILE A 167 -10.14 9.58 2.08
N LEU A 168 -9.63 9.01 3.16
CA LEU A 168 -9.26 9.77 4.37
C LEU A 168 -7.86 10.38 4.28
N ALA A 169 -6.95 9.73 3.56
CA ALA A 169 -5.59 10.22 3.34
C ALA A 169 -5.03 9.67 2.04
N HIS A 170 -4.23 10.46 1.35
CA HIS A 170 -3.57 10.07 0.12
C HIS A 170 -2.22 10.77 -0.02
N VAL A 171 -1.18 9.99 -0.29
CA VAL A 171 0.14 10.48 -0.67
C VAL A 171 0.46 9.97 -2.07
N ALA A 172 0.45 10.86 -3.06
CA ALA A 172 0.79 10.51 -4.43
C ALA A 172 2.30 10.31 -4.60
N MET A 173 2.69 9.20 -5.24
CA MET A 173 4.07 8.88 -5.59
C MET A 173 4.17 8.52 -7.07
N PRO A 174 4.00 9.50 -7.99
CA PRO A 174 3.88 9.24 -9.42
C PRO A 174 5.18 8.81 -10.09
N ILE A 175 6.33 9.05 -9.46
CA ILE A 175 7.63 8.66 -10.00
C ILE A 175 7.87 7.20 -9.63
N ALA A 176 7.86 6.33 -10.62
CA ALA A 176 7.99 4.87 -10.48
C ALA A 176 6.99 4.24 -9.50
N GLY A 177 5.92 4.94 -9.11
CA GLY A 177 5.00 4.52 -8.06
C GLY A 177 5.58 4.49 -6.64
N MET A 178 6.73 5.14 -6.41
CA MET A 178 7.49 5.05 -5.16
C MET A 178 8.01 6.39 -4.65
N LEU A 179 8.12 7.40 -5.51
CA LEU A 179 8.69 8.69 -5.15
C LEU A 179 7.72 9.81 -5.50
N SER A 180 7.64 10.81 -4.63
CA SER A 180 6.92 12.04 -4.86
C SER A 180 7.80 13.06 -5.59
N ASP A 181 7.22 13.85 -6.47
CA ASP A 181 7.85 15.04 -7.10
C ASP A 181 7.60 16.31 -6.29
N LEU A 182 6.90 16.21 -5.18
CA LEU A 182 6.67 17.32 -4.28
C LEU A 182 7.89 17.55 -3.38
N PRO A 183 8.15 18.81 -2.96
CA PRO A 183 9.10 19.08 -1.90
C PRO A 183 8.80 18.24 -0.65
N ALA A 184 9.85 17.79 0.06
CA ALA A 184 9.72 16.89 1.21
C ALA A 184 8.71 17.40 2.26
N ALA A 185 8.73 18.69 2.54
CA ALA A 185 7.79 19.34 3.47
C ALA A 185 6.31 19.26 3.03
N ARG A 186 6.04 18.97 1.76
CA ARG A 186 4.67 18.81 1.23
C ARG A 186 4.27 17.38 0.96
N SER A 187 5.23 16.47 0.89
CA SER A 187 4.92 15.04 0.64
C SER A 187 4.37 14.31 1.87
N GLU A 188 4.55 14.88 3.05
CA GLU A 188 4.09 14.29 4.32
C GLU A 188 2.73 14.82 4.80
N GLU A 189 2.20 15.91 4.24
CA GLU A 189 1.07 16.66 4.82
C GLU A 189 -0.25 16.58 4.05
N ARG A 190 -0.42 15.72 3.06
CA ARG A 190 -1.72 15.62 2.37
C ARG A 190 -2.73 14.82 3.19
N ARG A 191 -3.43 15.51 4.08
CA ARG A 191 -4.79 15.15 4.48
C ARG A 191 -5.74 15.62 3.37
N VAL A 192 -6.61 14.74 2.92
CA VAL A 192 -7.72 15.07 2.00
C VAL A 192 -8.85 15.69 2.80
#